data_97bca896835eb299d23aaf9ed41a315d
#
_entry.id   97bca896835eb299d23aaf9ed41a315d
#
_cell.length_a   1.000
_cell.length_b   1.000
_cell.length_c   1.000
_cell.angle_alpha   90.00
_cell.angle_beta   90.00
_cell.angle_gamma   90.00
#
_symmetry.space_group_name_H-M   'P 1'
#
loop_
_entity.id
_entity.type
_entity.pdbx_description
1 polymer ?
#
loop_
_entity_poly.entity_id
_entity_poly.type
_entity_poly.pdbx_seq_one_letter_code
_entity_poly.pdbx_strand_id
1 'polypeptide(L)'
;MARASTASMVVLALAQATLAGNFLGGQYDALMLHSLGAKAITLTSAVQVAILAWIWRLGGPRGAFLGGVAQTLLLVAEFAAGELRLTAVHVPLGVLLVVGIVQVATVIWRTPLPARRAVDGEVAP
;
A
#
# COMPACT_ATOMS: atom_id res chain seq x y z
N MET A 1 2.41 13.65 2.96
CA MET A 1 1.50 12.79 2.18
C MET A 1 2.05 11.37 2.00
N ALA A 2 3.24 11.14 1.40
CA ALA A 2 3.76 9.77 1.16
C ALA A 2 3.89 8.91 2.43
N ARG A 3 4.44 9.45 3.52
CA ARG A 3 4.56 8.70 4.79
C ARG A 3 3.19 8.33 5.37
N ALA A 4 2.21 9.22 5.26
CA ALA A 4 0.86 8.94 5.72
C ALA A 4 0.21 7.84 4.86
N SER A 5 0.33 7.89 3.52
CA SER A 5 -0.24 6.86 2.64
C SER A 5 0.40 5.49 2.87
N THR A 6 1.73 5.42 3.05
CA THR A 6 2.40 4.14 3.36
C THR A 6 2.02 3.60 4.75
N ALA A 7 1.86 4.46 5.76
CA ALA A 7 1.37 4.05 7.08
C ALA A 7 -0.07 3.51 7.00
N SER A 8 -0.96 4.19 6.27
CA SER A 8 -2.33 3.70 6.04
C SER A 8 -2.35 2.33 5.36
N MET A 9 -1.47 2.10 4.37
CA MET A 9 -1.34 0.79 3.73
C MET A 9 -0.93 -0.31 4.70
N VAL A 10 0.04 -0.04 5.59
CA VAL A 10 0.46 -1.02 6.62
C VAL A 10 -0.70 -1.33 7.56
N VAL A 11 -1.42 -0.32 8.05
CA VAL A 11 -2.57 -0.51 8.95
C VAL A 11 -3.67 -1.32 8.27
N LEU A 12 -4.02 -0.99 7.02
CA LEU A 12 -5.02 -1.73 6.25
C LEU A 12 -4.60 -3.17 5.99
N ALA A 13 -3.33 -3.42 5.68
CA ALA A 13 -2.81 -4.77 5.46
C ALA A 13 -2.90 -5.64 6.73
N LEU A 14 -2.55 -5.08 7.89
CA LEU A 14 -2.69 -5.77 9.18
C LEU A 14 -4.14 -6.04 9.52
N ALA A 15 -5.04 -5.07 9.28
CA ALA A 15 -6.47 -5.26 9.45
C ALA A 15 -7.01 -6.37 8.55
N GLN A 16 -6.57 -6.44 7.28
CA GLN A 16 -6.95 -7.51 6.35
C GLN A 16 -6.49 -8.88 6.84
N ALA A 17 -5.24 -9.00 7.33
CA ALA A 17 -4.72 -10.24 7.88
C ALA A 17 -5.51 -10.68 9.13
N THR A 18 -5.87 -9.74 10.00
CA THR A 18 -6.70 -10.01 11.19
C THR A 18 -8.09 -10.51 10.81
N LEU A 19 -8.75 -9.85 9.84
CA LEU A 19 -10.08 -10.25 9.37
C LEU A 19 -10.06 -11.62 8.70
N ALA A 20 -9.01 -11.91 7.91
CA ALA A 20 -8.81 -13.24 7.33
C ALA A 20 -8.62 -14.31 8.42
N GLY A 21 -7.80 -14.02 9.44
CA GLY A 21 -7.62 -14.92 10.59
C GLY A 21 -8.92 -15.19 11.35
N ASN A 22 -9.71 -14.15 11.61
CA ASN A 22 -11.02 -14.27 12.26
C ASN A 22 -11.99 -15.13 11.44
N PHE A 23 -12.03 -14.93 10.12
CA PHE A 23 -12.84 -15.75 9.23
C PHE A 23 -12.43 -17.22 9.28
N LEU A 24 -11.13 -17.51 9.19
CA LEU A 24 -10.58 -18.86 9.28
C LEU A 24 -10.83 -19.48 10.68
N GLY A 25 -10.90 -18.66 11.72
CA GLY A 25 -11.27 -19.06 13.08
C GLY A 25 -12.78 -19.28 13.30
N GLY A 26 -13.61 -19.18 12.24
CA GLY A 26 -15.05 -19.44 12.29
C GLY A 26 -15.93 -18.20 12.51
N GLN A 27 -15.36 -17.01 12.53
CA GLN A 27 -16.13 -15.75 12.59
C GLN A 27 -16.53 -15.31 11.17
N TYR A 28 -17.58 -15.91 10.64
CA TYR A 28 -17.97 -15.71 9.22
C TYR A 28 -18.37 -14.28 8.87
N ASP A 29 -18.82 -13.47 9.82
CA ASP A 29 -19.11 -12.04 9.61
C ASP A 29 -17.86 -11.24 9.22
N ALA A 30 -16.66 -11.71 9.60
CA ALA A 30 -15.39 -11.08 9.20
C ALA A 30 -15.16 -11.10 7.69
N LEU A 31 -15.77 -12.02 6.94
CA LEU A 31 -15.63 -12.10 5.48
C LEU A 31 -16.16 -10.85 4.78
N MET A 32 -17.30 -10.32 5.22
CA MET A 32 -17.87 -9.09 4.66
C MET A 32 -16.92 -7.91 4.88
N LEU A 33 -16.39 -7.77 6.08
CA LEU A 33 -15.43 -6.71 6.41
C LEU A 33 -14.11 -6.88 5.66
N HIS A 34 -13.64 -8.13 5.50
CA HIS A 34 -12.46 -8.45 4.69
C HIS A 34 -12.65 -8.04 3.22
N SER A 35 -13.79 -8.36 2.62
CA SER A 35 -14.11 -7.97 1.24
C SER A 35 -14.17 -6.43 1.09
N LEU A 36 -14.80 -5.73 2.03
CA LEU A 36 -14.86 -4.27 2.02
C LEU A 36 -13.46 -3.65 2.19
N GLY A 37 -12.67 -4.18 3.11
CA GLY A 37 -11.30 -3.74 3.34
C GLY A 37 -10.38 -4.03 2.15
N ALA A 38 -10.59 -5.12 1.39
CA ALA A 38 -9.87 -5.41 0.17
C ALA A 38 -10.08 -4.31 -0.91
N LYS A 39 -11.30 -3.81 -1.05
CA LYS A 39 -11.62 -2.66 -1.92
C LYS A 39 -10.93 -1.38 -1.42
N ALA A 40 -10.99 -1.13 -0.12
CA ALA A 40 -10.37 0.05 0.48
C ALA A 40 -8.84 0.06 0.31
N ILE A 41 -8.15 -1.06 0.56
CA ILE A 41 -6.69 -1.15 0.40
C ILE A 41 -6.28 -1.01 -1.06
N THR A 42 -7.05 -1.57 -2.00
CA THR A 42 -6.79 -1.45 -3.44
C THR A 42 -6.92 0.01 -3.90
N LEU A 43 -7.97 0.72 -3.48
CA LEU A 43 -8.14 2.13 -3.79
C LEU A 43 -7.02 2.99 -3.17
N THR A 44 -6.68 2.74 -1.92
CA THR A 44 -5.58 3.43 -1.23
C THR A 44 -4.24 3.20 -1.92
N SER A 45 -4.00 2.00 -2.43
CA SER A 45 -2.81 1.65 -3.22
C SER A 45 -2.72 2.45 -4.52
N ALA A 46 -3.83 2.62 -5.25
CA ALA A 46 -3.86 3.44 -6.46
C ALA A 46 -3.52 4.91 -6.16
N VAL A 47 -4.08 5.47 -5.09
CA VAL A 47 -3.73 6.83 -4.61
C VAL A 47 -2.26 6.91 -4.21
N GLN A 48 -1.73 5.90 -3.53
CA GLN A 48 -0.32 5.83 -3.16
C GLN A 48 0.60 5.86 -4.40
N VAL A 49 0.28 5.08 -5.44
CA VAL A 49 1.07 5.07 -6.70
C VAL A 49 1.07 6.46 -7.34
N ALA A 50 -0.06 7.17 -7.36
CA ALA A 50 -0.11 8.54 -7.87
C ALA A 50 0.80 9.50 -7.07
N ILE A 51 0.78 9.39 -5.74
CA ILE A 51 1.67 10.17 -4.86
C ILE A 51 3.14 9.84 -5.11
N LEU A 52 3.47 8.54 -5.24
CA LEU A 52 4.85 8.09 -5.48
C LEU A 52 5.34 8.49 -6.88
N ALA A 53 4.48 8.47 -7.90
CA ALA A 53 4.77 8.97 -9.24
C ALA A 53 5.09 10.47 -9.21
N TRP A 54 4.29 11.24 -8.48
CA TRP A 54 4.53 12.66 -8.29
C TRP A 54 5.89 12.92 -7.61
N ILE A 55 6.19 12.22 -6.52
CA ILE A 55 7.45 12.35 -5.79
C ILE A 55 8.64 11.95 -6.67
N TRP A 56 8.51 10.87 -7.45
CA TRP A 56 9.55 10.46 -8.40
C TRP A 56 9.84 11.56 -9.44
N ARG A 57 8.81 12.20 -10.00
CA ARG A 57 8.98 13.34 -10.93
C ARG A 57 9.69 14.53 -10.29
N LEU A 58 9.62 14.69 -8.97
CA LEU A 58 10.32 15.71 -8.20
C LEU A 58 11.74 15.27 -7.77
N GLY A 59 12.28 14.17 -8.31
CA GLY A 59 13.61 13.65 -7.97
C GLY A 59 13.64 12.68 -6.79
N GLY A 60 12.49 12.19 -6.34
CA GLY A 60 12.40 11.18 -5.29
C GLY A 60 12.77 9.76 -5.75
N PRO A 61 12.78 8.77 -4.85
CA PRO A 61 13.30 7.43 -5.12
C PRO A 61 12.44 6.66 -6.14
N ARG A 62 13.00 6.38 -7.32
CA ARG A 62 12.35 5.57 -8.36
C ARG A 62 11.93 4.19 -7.85
N GLY A 63 12.75 3.59 -6.97
CA GLY A 63 12.46 2.28 -6.39
C GLY A 63 11.15 2.24 -5.60
N ALA A 64 10.81 3.32 -4.88
CA ALA A 64 9.54 3.42 -4.17
C ALA A 64 8.35 3.47 -5.13
N PHE A 65 8.46 4.21 -6.24
CA PHE A 65 7.42 4.26 -7.27
C PHE A 65 7.22 2.88 -7.91
N LEU A 66 8.29 2.23 -8.37
CA LEU A 66 8.20 0.90 -8.97
C LEU A 66 7.70 -0.15 -7.98
N GLY A 67 8.13 -0.07 -6.72
CA GLY A 67 7.61 -0.93 -5.65
C GLY A 67 6.12 -0.72 -5.41
N GLY A 68 5.65 0.52 -5.42
CA GLY A 68 4.22 0.85 -5.30
C GLY A 68 3.39 0.29 -6.48
N VAL A 69 3.92 0.41 -7.71
CA VAL A 69 3.27 -0.18 -8.91
C VAL A 69 3.18 -1.70 -8.78
N ALA A 70 4.30 -2.37 -8.47
CA ALA A 70 4.32 -3.82 -8.30
C ALA A 70 3.36 -4.28 -7.20
N GLN A 71 3.34 -3.59 -6.05
CA GLN A 71 2.41 -3.82 -4.95
C GLN A 71 0.95 -3.71 -5.40
N THR A 72 0.61 -2.67 -6.19
CA THR A 72 -0.77 -2.49 -6.68
C THR A 72 -1.18 -3.60 -7.64
N LEU A 73 -0.29 -4.02 -8.54
CA LEU A 73 -0.56 -5.15 -9.43
C LEU A 73 -0.77 -6.47 -8.65
N LEU A 74 0.05 -6.70 -7.61
CA LEU A 74 -0.13 -7.85 -6.74
C LEU A 74 -1.44 -7.78 -5.94
N LEU A 75 -1.87 -6.60 -5.49
CA LEU A 75 -3.18 -6.40 -4.83
C LEU A 75 -4.34 -6.74 -5.77
N VAL A 76 -4.26 -6.35 -7.03
CA VAL A 76 -5.28 -6.71 -8.03
C VAL A 76 -5.31 -8.23 -8.25
N ALA A 77 -4.15 -8.87 -8.35
CA ALA A 77 -4.06 -10.32 -8.47
C ALA A 77 -4.60 -11.04 -7.23
N GLU A 78 -4.28 -10.52 -6.04
CA GLU A 78 -4.77 -11.02 -4.76
C GLU A 78 -6.29 -10.91 -4.65
N PHE A 79 -6.85 -9.75 -5.03
CA PHE A 79 -8.29 -9.54 -5.08
C PHE A 79 -8.97 -10.56 -6.02
N ALA A 80 -8.42 -10.73 -7.23
CA ALA A 80 -8.94 -11.71 -8.19
C ALA A 80 -8.86 -13.15 -7.66
N ALA A 81 -7.76 -13.53 -7.01
CA ALA A 81 -7.60 -14.84 -6.40
C ALA A 81 -8.63 -15.09 -5.29
N GLY A 82 -8.95 -14.06 -4.49
CA GLY A 82 -10.00 -14.11 -3.47
C GLY A 82 -11.40 -14.30 -4.07
N GLU A 83 -11.77 -13.51 -5.09
CA GLU A 83 -13.05 -13.62 -5.78
C GLU A 83 -13.23 -14.99 -6.47
N LEU A 84 -12.16 -15.52 -7.05
CA LEU A 84 -12.12 -16.85 -7.68
C LEU A 84 -12.00 -18.00 -6.66
N ARG A 85 -11.94 -17.70 -5.37
CA ARG A 85 -11.78 -18.67 -4.27
C ARG A 85 -10.54 -19.57 -4.40
N LEU A 86 -9.48 -19.04 -4.99
CA LEU A 86 -8.19 -19.73 -5.15
C LEU A 86 -7.37 -19.64 -3.85
N THR A 87 -7.88 -20.21 -2.76
CA THR A 87 -7.32 -20.07 -1.40
C THR A 87 -5.82 -20.44 -1.33
N ALA A 88 -5.41 -21.48 -2.06
CA ALA A 88 -4.01 -21.93 -2.11
C ALA A 88 -3.05 -20.89 -2.73
N VAL A 89 -3.57 -19.97 -3.55
CA VAL A 89 -2.82 -18.85 -4.15
C VAL A 89 -3.01 -17.59 -3.30
N HIS A 90 -4.24 -17.31 -2.92
CA HIS A 90 -4.64 -16.12 -2.17
C HIS A 90 -3.87 -15.98 -0.85
N VAL A 91 -3.79 -17.03 -0.04
CA VAL A 91 -3.13 -16.93 1.28
C VAL A 91 -1.62 -16.65 1.16
N PRO A 92 -0.81 -17.39 0.36
CA PRO A 92 0.61 -17.07 0.20
C PRO A 92 0.85 -15.70 -0.44
N LEU A 93 0.02 -15.31 -1.41
CA LEU A 93 0.14 -14.02 -2.08
C LEU A 93 -0.16 -12.87 -1.10
N GLY A 94 -1.14 -13.02 -0.22
CA GLY A 94 -1.43 -12.06 0.85
C GLY A 94 -0.26 -11.85 1.80
N VAL A 95 0.45 -12.93 2.17
CA VAL A 95 1.68 -12.83 2.99
C VAL A 95 2.77 -12.03 2.25
N LEU A 96 3.00 -12.33 0.97
CA LEU A 96 3.97 -11.60 0.14
C LEU A 96 3.60 -10.11 0.02
N LEU A 97 2.32 -9.81 -0.09
CA LEU A 97 1.82 -8.44 -0.13
C LEU A 97 2.11 -7.67 1.15
N VAL A 98 1.88 -8.26 2.32
CA VAL A 98 2.22 -7.62 3.60
C VAL A 98 3.71 -7.26 3.65
N VAL A 99 4.59 -8.20 3.25
CA VAL A 99 6.03 -7.96 3.17
C VAL A 99 6.34 -6.81 2.20
N GLY A 100 5.76 -6.81 1.00
CA GLY A 100 5.95 -5.76 -0.01
C GLY A 100 5.50 -4.38 0.48
N ILE A 101 4.35 -4.30 1.15
CA ILE A 101 3.82 -3.07 1.74
C ILE A 101 4.78 -2.50 2.79
N VAL A 102 5.31 -3.34 3.69
CA VAL A 102 6.29 -2.95 4.70
C VAL A 102 7.59 -2.48 4.05
N GLN A 103 8.04 -3.13 2.98
CA GLN A 103 9.23 -2.74 2.24
C GLN A 103 9.08 -1.34 1.62
N VAL A 104 7.97 -1.06 0.92
CA VAL A 104 7.70 0.26 0.35
C VAL A 104 7.63 1.32 1.45
N ALA A 105 6.96 1.04 2.56
CA ALA A 105 6.90 1.92 3.70
C ALA A 105 8.32 2.22 4.23
N THR A 106 9.14 1.19 4.44
CA THR A 106 10.51 1.31 4.94
C THR A 106 11.37 2.21 4.03
N VAL A 107 11.28 2.03 2.71
CA VAL A 107 11.99 2.87 1.74
C VAL A 107 11.58 4.34 1.89
N ILE A 108 10.29 4.63 1.94
CA ILE A 108 9.77 6.01 2.05
C ILE A 108 10.15 6.65 3.40
N TRP A 109 10.17 5.87 4.48
CA TRP A 109 10.50 6.41 5.81
C TRP A 109 11.99 6.67 5.99
N ARG A 110 12.86 5.89 5.36
CA ARG A 110 14.32 6.02 5.42
C ARG A 110 14.90 6.99 4.38
N THR A 111 14.16 7.30 3.30
CA THR A 111 14.65 8.19 2.26
C THR A 111 14.27 9.65 2.57
N PRO A 112 15.23 10.61 2.50
CA PRO A 112 14.91 12.01 2.54
C PRO A 112 13.99 12.35 1.35
N LEU A 113 12.81 12.88 1.64
CA LEU A 113 11.89 13.35 0.59
C LEU A 113 12.34 14.73 0.13
N PRO A 114 12.12 15.09 -1.16
CA PRO A 114 12.43 16.43 -1.67
C PRO A 114 11.79 17.48 -0.78
N ALA A 115 12.60 18.38 -0.21
CA ALA A 115 12.09 19.51 0.52
C ALA A 115 11.26 20.37 -0.44
N ARG A 116 10.10 20.82 0.02
CA ARG A 116 9.38 21.90 -0.67
C ARG A 116 10.37 23.07 -0.73
N ARG A 117 10.86 23.45 -1.92
CA ARG A 117 11.66 24.68 -2.04
C ARG A 117 10.82 25.76 -1.41
N ALA A 118 11.28 26.27 -0.27
CA ALA A 118 10.79 27.52 0.25
C ALA A 118 10.97 28.53 -0.89
N VAL A 119 9.89 29.10 -1.35
CA VAL A 119 9.93 30.31 -2.17
C VAL A 119 10.26 31.44 -1.18
N ASP A 120 11.45 31.37 -0.60
CA ASP A 120 12.04 32.49 0.05
C ASP A 120 12.52 33.38 -1.07
N GLY A 121 11.62 34.27 -1.51
CA GLY A 121 12.01 35.48 -2.19
C GLY A 121 12.91 36.27 -1.26
N GLU A 122 14.19 35.92 -1.28
CA GLU A 122 15.24 36.81 -0.83
C GLU A 122 15.24 37.98 -1.79
N VAL A 123 14.47 39.00 -1.44
CA VAL A 123 14.63 40.33 -1.98
C VAL A 123 15.99 40.78 -1.47
N ALA A 124 17.03 40.57 -2.30
CA ALA A 124 18.32 41.20 -2.08
C ALA A 124 18.13 42.71 -2.14
N PRO A 125 18.78 43.47 -1.25
CA PRO A 125 18.73 44.92 -1.17
C PRO A 125 19.39 45.60 -2.38
#